data_aa36e406bfff08eb3f9df7e526fcf523
#
_entry.id   aa36e406bfff08eb3f9df7e526fcf523
#
_cell.length_a   1.000
_cell.length_b   1.000
_cell.length_c   1.000
_cell.angle_alpha   90.00
_cell.angle_beta   90.00
_cell.angle_gamma   90.00
#
_symmetry.space_group_name_H-M   'P 1'
#
loop_
_entity.id
_entity.type
_entity.pdbx_description
1 polymer ?
#
loop_
_entity_poly.entity_id
_entity_poly.type
_entity_poly.pdbx_seq_one_letter_code
_entity_poly.pdbx_strand_id
1 'polypeptide(L)'
;AALIGERDPFRGRPDDLPIDLATRVAVISGIGSHPAADRGSIDRVRRSAADLARRLGRPIGSVDPGASGRLLVRAYPDRLAIRRGSPGRFQIRAGPTAWCPPQDPLAIEQFLVAVDLDGKRKDARIRLAAALDASDLMEAFGSAVNSVATLEWSGDRLVDVFEDRLGGIVLGSRTERATPRQAVVDALLERVRREGIDSLPWSEQANRLRRRVTFLHRRVGPPWPDLS
;
A
#
# COMPACT_ATOMS: atom_id res chain seq x y z
N ALA A 1 15.22 0.22 20.31
CA ALA A 1 15.45 -1.14 20.84
C ALA A 1 14.97 -1.27 22.28
N ALA A 2 15.48 -0.47 23.25
CA ALA A 2 15.12 -0.59 24.67
C ALA A 2 13.61 -0.54 24.92
N LEU A 3 12.89 0.38 24.29
CA LEU A 3 11.44 0.54 24.42
C LEU A 3 10.66 -0.72 23.99
N ILE A 4 11.10 -1.39 22.93
CA ILE A 4 10.41 -2.59 22.41
C ILE A 4 10.65 -3.82 23.32
N GLY A 5 11.79 -3.86 24.00
CA GLY A 5 12.15 -4.94 24.94
C GLY A 5 11.59 -4.78 26.34
N GLU A 6 11.04 -3.63 26.66
CA GLU A 6 10.52 -3.31 27.99
C GLU A 6 8.99 -3.20 27.99
N ARG A 7 8.41 -3.14 29.19
CA ARG A 7 6.97 -2.87 29.33
C ARG A 7 6.66 -1.45 28.83
N ASP A 8 5.52 -1.30 28.13
CA ASP A 8 5.03 -0.01 27.63
C ASP A 8 5.08 1.07 28.74
N PRO A 9 5.71 2.20 28.47
CA PRO A 9 5.78 3.31 29.42
C PRO A 9 4.44 4.02 29.65
N PHE A 10 3.42 3.75 28.85
CA PHE A 10 2.08 4.30 29.01
C PHE A 10 1.18 3.30 29.75
N ARG A 11 0.38 3.81 30.66
CA ARG A 11 -0.61 3.04 31.43
C ARG A 11 -2.02 3.49 31.07
N GLY A 12 -2.90 2.54 30.86
CA GLY A 12 -4.29 2.76 30.52
C GLY A 12 -4.91 1.55 29.83
N ARG A 13 -6.14 1.73 29.41
CA ARG A 13 -6.78 0.72 28.55
C ARG A 13 -6.13 0.79 27.16
N PRO A 14 -5.87 -0.35 26.51
CA PRO A 14 -5.26 -0.36 25.17
C PRO A 14 -6.02 0.47 24.14
N ASP A 15 -7.33 0.69 24.35
CA ASP A 15 -8.18 1.45 23.46
C ASP A 15 -8.03 2.97 23.58
N ASP A 16 -7.53 3.41 24.74
CA ASP A 16 -7.37 4.83 25.07
C ASP A 16 -5.93 5.32 24.84
N LEU A 17 -5.01 4.41 24.51
CA LEU A 17 -3.61 4.74 24.29
C LEU A 17 -3.31 4.95 22.80
N PRO A 18 -2.55 5.99 22.43
CA PRO A 18 -2.09 6.16 21.06
C PRO A 18 -1.21 4.98 20.67
N ILE A 19 -1.32 4.52 19.42
CA ILE A 19 -0.48 3.44 18.92
C ILE A 19 0.91 3.92 18.48
N ASP A 20 1.13 5.22 18.41
CA ASP A 20 2.34 5.83 17.88
C ASP A 20 3.56 5.62 18.79
N LEU A 21 4.59 4.98 18.24
CA LEU A 21 5.87 4.78 18.90
C LEU A 21 6.65 6.10 19.06
N ALA A 22 6.53 7.03 18.11
CA ALA A 22 7.23 8.30 18.14
C ALA A 22 6.80 9.14 19.36
N THR A 23 5.51 9.10 19.72
CA THR A 23 4.99 9.73 20.93
C THR A 23 5.67 9.16 22.19
N ARG A 24 5.85 7.85 22.29
CA ARG A 24 6.55 7.22 23.41
C ARG A 24 8.01 7.61 23.47
N VAL A 25 8.67 7.62 22.31
CA VAL A 25 10.08 8.05 22.21
C VAL A 25 10.24 9.50 22.64
N ALA A 26 9.36 10.39 22.22
CA ALA A 26 9.38 11.80 22.63
C ALA A 26 9.27 11.97 24.16
N VAL A 27 8.33 11.24 24.78
CA VAL A 27 8.14 11.28 26.25
C VAL A 27 9.35 10.71 27.00
N ILE A 28 9.90 9.58 26.55
CA ILE A 28 11.10 8.97 27.15
C ILE A 28 12.30 9.90 27.04
N SER A 29 12.44 10.61 25.91
CA SER A 29 13.54 11.55 25.66
C SER A 29 13.35 12.90 26.37
N GLY A 30 12.20 13.16 26.97
CA GLY A 30 11.90 14.42 27.64
C GLY A 30 11.53 15.58 26.70
N ILE A 31 11.29 15.27 25.42
CA ILE A 31 10.88 16.26 24.39
C ILE A 31 9.36 16.52 24.47
N GLY A 32 8.59 15.52 24.94
CA GLY A 32 7.13 15.58 25.05
C GLY A 32 6.61 15.11 26.40
N SER A 33 5.30 15.22 26.60
CA SER A 33 4.59 14.69 27.76
C SER A 33 3.31 13.99 27.31
N HIS A 34 2.85 13.04 28.11
CA HIS A 34 1.57 12.35 27.87
C HIS A 34 0.91 11.97 29.20
N PRO A 35 -0.42 12.15 29.38
CA PRO A 35 -1.11 11.88 30.64
C PRO A 35 -0.96 10.42 31.12
N ALA A 36 -0.89 9.46 30.19
CA ALA A 36 -0.73 8.05 30.49
C ALA A 36 0.71 7.65 30.84
N ALA A 37 1.67 8.57 30.81
CA ALA A 37 3.08 8.28 31.04
C ALA A 37 3.37 7.85 32.49
N ASP A 38 3.96 6.67 32.66
CA ASP A 38 4.39 6.13 33.96
C ASP A 38 5.89 6.37 34.19
N ARG A 39 6.20 7.22 35.15
CA ARG A 39 7.59 7.60 35.46
C ARG A 39 8.50 6.40 35.72
N GLY A 40 8.03 5.41 36.48
CA GLY A 40 8.82 4.23 36.80
C GLY A 40 9.15 3.39 35.57
N SER A 41 8.22 3.26 34.63
CA SER A 41 8.45 2.56 33.36
C SER A 41 9.37 3.37 32.44
N ILE A 42 9.22 4.68 32.37
CA ILE A 42 10.13 5.58 31.61
C ILE A 42 11.56 5.43 32.10
N ASP A 43 11.79 5.51 33.44
CA ASP A 43 13.13 5.39 34.01
C ASP A 43 13.76 4.00 33.77
N ARG A 44 12.94 2.96 33.70
CA ARG A 44 13.39 1.62 33.32
C ARG A 44 13.87 1.57 31.89
N VAL A 45 13.07 2.09 30.95
CA VAL A 45 13.46 2.18 29.53
C VAL A 45 14.72 3.00 29.35
N ARG A 46 14.86 4.14 30.06
CA ARG A 46 16.08 4.97 30.01
C ARG A 46 17.31 4.20 30.49
N ARG A 47 17.20 3.45 31.59
CA ARG A 47 18.30 2.62 32.07
C ARG A 47 18.67 1.52 31.08
N SER A 48 17.67 0.81 30.55
CA SER A 48 17.89 -0.20 29.52
C SER A 48 18.55 0.40 28.27
N ALA A 49 18.15 1.61 27.85
CA ALA A 49 18.77 2.30 26.74
C ALA A 49 20.25 2.66 27.03
N ALA A 50 20.54 3.14 28.24
CA ALA A 50 21.90 3.46 28.66
C ALA A 50 22.80 2.20 28.72
N ASP A 51 22.25 1.08 29.18
CA ASP A 51 22.97 -0.20 29.20
C ASP A 51 23.28 -0.71 27.79
N LEU A 52 22.31 -0.64 26.87
CA LEU A 52 22.54 -0.98 25.46
C LEU A 52 23.59 -0.08 24.82
N ALA A 53 23.52 1.24 25.05
CA ALA A 53 24.50 2.20 24.53
C ALA A 53 25.92 1.88 25.00
N ARG A 54 26.09 1.56 26.30
CA ARG A 54 27.40 1.16 26.86
C ARG A 54 27.92 -0.12 26.22
N ARG A 55 27.07 -1.13 26.06
CA ARG A 55 27.45 -2.41 25.39
C ARG A 55 27.88 -2.22 23.95
N LEU A 56 27.26 -1.26 23.25
CA LEU A 56 27.57 -0.93 21.88
C LEU A 56 28.77 0.05 21.73
N GLY A 57 29.33 0.54 22.86
CA GLY A 57 30.38 1.55 22.83
C GLY A 57 29.95 2.89 22.20
N ARG A 58 28.65 3.21 22.24
CA ARG A 58 28.08 4.41 21.62
C ARG A 58 27.35 5.26 22.66
N PRO A 59 27.63 6.56 22.77
CA PRO A 59 26.83 7.44 23.62
C PRO A 59 25.41 7.58 23.09
N ILE A 60 24.46 7.87 23.98
CA ILE A 60 23.11 8.28 23.57
C ILE A 60 23.23 9.70 23.04
N GLY A 61 23.02 9.87 21.75
CA GLY A 61 22.98 11.19 21.10
C GLY A 61 21.60 11.85 21.18
N SER A 62 21.38 12.87 20.37
CA SER A 62 20.04 13.47 20.17
C SER A 62 19.08 12.43 19.61
N VAL A 63 17.86 12.40 20.14
CA VAL A 63 16.80 11.47 19.72
C VAL A 63 15.83 12.20 18.82
N ASP A 64 15.65 11.67 17.62
CA ASP A 64 14.59 12.08 16.71
C ASP A 64 13.46 11.05 16.76
N PRO A 65 12.30 11.38 17.37
CA PRO A 65 11.15 10.47 17.40
C PRO A 65 10.62 10.12 16.02
N GLY A 66 10.70 11.05 15.05
CA GLY A 66 10.26 10.86 13.68
C GLY A 66 11.04 9.79 12.92
N ALA A 67 12.32 9.57 13.29
CA ALA A 67 13.14 8.52 12.68
C ALA A 67 12.72 7.07 13.05
N SER A 68 11.72 6.91 13.91
CA SER A 68 11.30 5.57 14.41
C SER A 68 10.90 4.62 13.29
N GLY A 69 10.11 5.08 12.32
CA GLY A 69 9.67 4.26 11.18
C GLY A 69 10.82 3.78 10.33
N ARG A 70 11.75 4.69 9.97
CA ARG A 70 12.95 4.40 9.18
C ARG A 70 13.86 3.36 9.83
N LEU A 71 14.01 3.41 11.14
CA LEU A 71 14.80 2.44 11.88
C LEU A 71 14.09 1.08 11.98
N LEU A 72 12.77 1.10 12.22
CA LEU A 72 11.98 -0.10 12.40
C LEU A 72 11.79 -0.88 11.11
N VAL A 73 11.63 -0.24 9.97
CA VAL A 73 11.44 -0.92 8.69
C VAL A 73 12.65 -1.78 8.31
N ARG A 74 13.84 -1.39 8.74
CA ARG A 74 15.06 -2.17 8.53
C ARG A 74 15.18 -3.36 9.51
N ALA A 75 14.64 -3.20 10.72
CA ALA A 75 14.65 -4.25 11.74
C ALA A 75 13.49 -5.26 11.54
N TYR A 76 12.37 -4.80 11.05
CA TYR A 76 11.13 -5.58 10.89
C TYR A 76 10.52 -5.37 9.49
N PRO A 77 11.22 -5.76 8.42
CA PRO A 77 10.75 -5.52 7.04
C PRO A 77 9.45 -6.24 6.70
N ASP A 78 9.15 -7.35 7.38
CA ASP A 78 7.91 -8.12 7.28
C ASP A 78 6.70 -7.44 7.94
N ARG A 79 6.96 -6.46 8.83
CA ARG A 79 5.94 -5.71 9.56
C ARG A 79 5.52 -4.41 8.89
N LEU A 80 5.99 -4.15 7.68
CA LEU A 80 5.49 -3.05 6.86
C LEU A 80 3.98 -3.22 6.65
N ALA A 81 3.24 -2.17 6.99
CA ALA A 81 1.80 -2.10 6.88
C ALA A 81 1.40 -0.98 5.91
N ILE A 82 0.55 -1.28 4.96
CA ILE A 82 0.11 -0.36 3.91
C ILE A 82 -1.38 -0.13 4.05
N ARG A 83 -1.79 1.14 4.10
CA ARG A 83 -3.20 1.53 4.22
C ARG A 83 -4.00 1.07 3.01
N ARG A 84 -5.18 0.50 3.27
CA ARG A 84 -6.13 0.02 2.27
C ARG A 84 -7.53 0.57 2.54
N GLY A 85 -8.08 1.25 1.57
CA GLY A 85 -9.42 1.81 1.65
C GLY A 85 -9.56 2.85 2.77
N SER A 86 -10.44 2.60 3.74
CA SER A 86 -10.77 3.54 4.81
C SER A 86 -9.62 3.74 5.82
N PRO A 87 -9.59 4.89 6.53
CA PRO A 87 -8.64 5.14 7.59
C PRO A 87 -8.60 4.02 8.63
N GLY A 88 -7.41 3.71 9.13
CA GLY A 88 -7.20 2.67 10.14
C GLY A 88 -7.21 1.24 9.62
N ARG A 89 -7.29 1.01 8.31
CA ARG A 89 -7.22 -0.33 7.70
C ARG A 89 -5.93 -0.52 6.94
N PHE A 90 -5.23 -1.62 7.25
CA PHE A 90 -3.89 -1.87 6.74
C PHE A 90 -3.73 -3.32 6.26
N GLN A 91 -2.90 -3.51 5.25
CA GLN A 91 -2.37 -4.82 4.84
C GLN A 91 -0.93 -4.94 5.33
N ILE A 92 -0.65 -5.95 6.13
CA ILE A 92 0.73 -6.27 6.56
C ILE A 92 1.44 -7.03 5.43
N ARG A 93 2.71 -6.70 5.17
CA ARG A 93 3.51 -7.29 4.08
C ARG A 93 3.60 -8.81 4.15
N ALA A 94 3.88 -9.36 5.30
CA ALA A 94 3.99 -10.81 5.52
C ALA A 94 2.97 -11.29 6.56
N GLY A 95 1.75 -10.74 6.53
CA GLY A 95 0.77 -11.06 7.55
C GLY A 95 -0.68 -10.81 7.13
N PRO A 96 -1.57 -10.89 8.10
CA PRO A 96 -3.00 -10.63 7.89
C PRO A 96 -3.27 -9.16 7.62
N THR A 97 -4.54 -8.84 7.29
CA THR A 97 -5.06 -7.49 7.43
C THR A 97 -5.00 -7.07 8.90
N ALA A 98 -4.74 -5.79 9.11
CA ALA A 98 -4.65 -5.21 10.44
C ALA A 98 -5.44 -3.90 10.52
N TRP A 99 -5.75 -3.49 11.74
CA TRP A 99 -6.50 -2.26 11.96
C TRP A 99 -6.03 -1.51 13.21
N CYS A 100 -6.26 -0.20 13.19
CA CYS A 100 -6.19 0.65 14.37
C CYS A 100 -7.45 1.53 14.46
N PRO A 101 -7.73 2.15 15.62
CA PRO A 101 -8.85 3.05 15.77
C PRO A 101 -8.81 4.18 14.73
N PRO A 102 -9.91 4.48 14.02
CA PRO A 102 -9.91 5.52 12.97
C PRO A 102 -9.56 6.93 13.47
N GLN A 103 -9.74 7.18 14.76
CA GLN A 103 -9.40 8.44 15.44
C GLN A 103 -7.91 8.56 15.80
N ASP A 104 -7.14 7.48 15.73
CA ASP A 104 -5.70 7.53 15.96
C ASP A 104 -5.01 8.32 14.84
N PRO A 105 -4.08 9.23 15.15
CA PRO A 105 -3.37 10.00 14.12
C PRO A 105 -2.71 9.14 13.05
N LEU A 106 -2.25 7.94 13.38
CA LEU A 106 -1.64 7.02 12.42
C LEU A 106 -2.67 6.34 11.48
N ALA A 107 -3.97 6.45 11.73
CA ALA A 107 -5.01 5.84 10.90
C ALA A 107 -5.03 6.37 9.45
N ILE A 108 -4.57 7.59 9.24
CA ILE A 108 -4.53 8.24 7.91
C ILE A 108 -3.20 8.06 7.18
N GLU A 109 -2.18 7.56 7.87
CA GLU A 109 -0.86 7.36 7.27
C GLU A 109 -0.91 6.28 6.18
N GLN A 110 -0.13 6.50 5.11
CA GLN A 110 -0.07 5.55 3.99
C GLN A 110 0.73 4.30 4.36
N PHE A 111 1.82 4.47 5.09
CA PHE A 111 2.73 3.40 5.49
C PHE A 111 3.02 3.46 6.98
N LEU A 112 2.98 2.29 7.62
CA LEU A 112 3.37 2.09 9.00
C LEU A 112 4.34 0.91 9.12
N VAL A 113 5.10 0.88 10.20
CA VAL A 113 5.74 -0.35 10.67
C VAL A 113 5.03 -0.79 11.94
N ALA A 114 4.29 -1.90 11.87
CA ALA A 114 3.51 -2.43 12.99
C ALA A 114 4.41 -3.28 13.91
N VAL A 115 4.79 -2.73 15.06
CA VAL A 115 5.71 -3.36 15.99
C VAL A 115 5.00 -4.40 16.87
N ASP A 116 3.81 -4.06 17.36
CA ASP A 116 2.99 -4.93 18.20
C ASP A 116 1.58 -5.09 17.63
N LEU A 117 1.15 -6.35 17.55
CA LEU A 117 -0.15 -6.79 17.06
C LEU A 117 -0.81 -7.68 18.12
N ASP A 118 -2.14 -7.76 18.16
CA ASP A 118 -2.88 -8.59 19.13
C ASP A 118 -2.80 -10.11 18.87
N GLY A 119 -2.03 -10.53 17.85
CA GLY A 119 -1.78 -11.93 17.52
C GLY A 119 -2.93 -12.66 16.82
N LYS A 120 -4.02 -11.99 16.46
CA LYS A 120 -5.09 -12.58 15.69
C LYS A 120 -4.64 -12.90 14.27
N ARG A 121 -5.07 -14.07 13.77
CA ARG A 121 -4.71 -14.52 12.40
C ARG A 121 -5.41 -13.73 11.29
N LYS A 122 -6.56 -13.15 11.59
CA LYS A 122 -7.33 -12.30 10.67
C LYS A 122 -7.69 -11.02 11.39
N ASP A 123 -7.55 -9.90 10.68
CA ASP A 123 -7.93 -8.57 11.16
C ASP A 123 -7.27 -8.22 12.51
N ALA A 124 -5.93 -8.35 12.57
CA ALA A 124 -5.15 -8.12 13.78
C ALA A 124 -5.21 -6.64 14.18
N ARG A 125 -5.34 -6.38 15.49
CA ARG A 125 -5.27 -5.02 15.99
C ARG A 125 -3.82 -4.57 16.14
N ILE A 126 -3.50 -3.41 15.59
CA ILE A 126 -2.21 -2.73 15.79
C ILE A 126 -2.25 -2.08 17.18
N ARG A 127 -1.29 -2.44 18.03
CA ARG A 127 -1.13 -1.87 19.38
C ARG A 127 0.00 -0.85 19.44
N LEU A 128 1.03 -1.06 18.60
CA LEU A 128 2.18 -0.19 18.54
C LEU A 128 2.70 -0.16 17.09
N ALA A 129 2.88 1.05 16.56
CA ALA A 129 3.40 1.26 15.22
C ALA A 129 4.20 2.57 15.15
N ALA A 130 4.93 2.75 14.05
CA ALA A 130 5.50 4.04 13.69
C ALA A 130 5.15 4.38 12.25
N ALA A 131 4.89 5.65 11.98
CA ALA A 131 4.75 6.15 10.63
C ALA A 131 6.04 5.96 9.82
N LEU A 132 5.90 5.70 8.53
CA LEU A 132 7.00 5.56 7.60
C LEU A 132 6.74 6.41 6.36
N ASP A 133 7.67 7.28 6.02
CA ASP A 133 7.57 8.09 4.82
C ASP A 133 7.86 7.27 3.56
N ALA A 134 7.28 7.72 2.42
CA ALA A 134 7.51 7.07 1.14
C ALA A 134 8.99 7.06 0.72
N SER A 135 9.74 8.12 1.06
CA SER A 135 11.18 8.21 0.80
C SER A 135 11.98 7.17 1.60
N ASP A 136 11.65 7.01 2.89
CA ASP A 136 12.28 5.99 3.75
C ASP A 136 11.92 4.56 3.30
N LEU A 137 10.68 4.36 2.82
CA LEU A 137 10.26 3.10 2.21
C LEU A 137 11.12 2.78 0.97
N MET A 138 11.28 3.75 0.08
CA MET A 138 12.08 3.58 -1.14
C MET A 138 13.57 3.40 -0.83
N GLU A 139 14.11 4.08 0.19
CA GLU A 139 15.47 3.82 0.66
C GLU A 139 15.65 2.40 1.19
N ALA A 140 14.66 1.87 1.92
CA ALA A 140 14.72 0.53 2.50
C ALA A 140 14.50 -0.59 1.46
N PHE A 141 13.62 -0.38 0.48
CA PHE A 141 13.12 -1.44 -0.41
C PHE A 141 13.18 -1.11 -1.90
N GLY A 142 13.69 0.04 -2.31
CA GLY A 142 13.64 0.48 -3.71
C GLY A 142 14.17 -0.56 -4.71
N SER A 143 15.24 -1.29 -4.35
CA SER A 143 15.79 -2.37 -5.17
C SER A 143 14.88 -3.62 -5.25
N ALA A 144 13.92 -3.76 -4.33
CA ALA A 144 12.96 -4.87 -4.30
C ALA A 144 11.59 -4.50 -4.86
N VAL A 145 11.39 -3.23 -5.22
CA VAL A 145 10.15 -2.76 -5.87
C VAL A 145 10.21 -3.09 -7.35
N ASN A 146 9.20 -3.79 -7.84
CA ASN A 146 9.05 -4.13 -9.25
C ASN A 146 7.82 -3.40 -9.82
N SER A 147 8.01 -2.70 -10.94
CA SER A 147 6.88 -2.17 -11.71
C SER A 147 6.35 -3.23 -12.67
N VAL A 148 5.07 -3.57 -12.53
CA VAL A 148 4.37 -4.51 -13.39
C VAL A 148 3.35 -3.73 -14.22
N ALA A 149 3.37 -3.92 -15.54
CA ALA A 149 2.40 -3.34 -16.45
C ALA A 149 1.39 -4.40 -16.89
N THR A 150 0.10 -4.13 -16.72
CA THR A 150 -1.00 -4.96 -17.21
C THR A 150 -1.87 -4.18 -18.16
N LEU A 151 -2.44 -4.86 -19.16
CA LEU A 151 -3.39 -4.26 -20.09
C LEU A 151 -4.80 -4.60 -19.62
N GLU A 152 -5.60 -3.57 -19.35
CA GLU A 152 -6.94 -3.74 -18.79
C GLU A 152 -7.99 -2.93 -19.55
N TRP A 153 -9.24 -3.37 -19.46
CA TRP A 153 -10.38 -2.62 -19.97
C TRP A 153 -10.91 -1.64 -18.91
N SER A 154 -10.95 -0.37 -19.25
CA SER A 154 -11.62 0.67 -18.47
C SER A 154 -12.82 1.17 -19.29
N GLY A 155 -13.99 0.57 -19.08
CA GLY A 155 -15.15 0.76 -19.94
C GLY A 155 -14.85 0.27 -21.37
N ASP A 156 -14.92 1.18 -22.33
CA ASP A 156 -14.67 0.89 -23.74
C ASP A 156 -13.23 1.18 -24.22
N ARG A 157 -12.33 1.46 -23.29
CA ARG A 157 -10.95 1.82 -23.61
C ARG A 157 -9.99 0.85 -22.98
N LEU A 158 -8.95 0.47 -23.72
CA LEU A 158 -7.80 -0.23 -23.18
C LEU A 158 -6.86 0.77 -22.52
N VAL A 159 -6.40 0.40 -21.33
CA VAL A 159 -5.47 1.18 -20.52
C VAL A 159 -4.32 0.29 -20.06
N ASP A 160 -3.15 0.87 -19.97
CA ASP A 160 -2.01 0.27 -19.30
C ASP A 160 -2.09 0.65 -17.81
N VAL A 161 -2.19 -0.36 -16.95
CA VAL A 161 -2.13 -0.20 -15.50
C VAL A 161 -0.73 -0.57 -15.06
N PHE A 162 0.00 0.40 -14.52
CA PHE A 162 1.31 0.18 -13.93
C PHE A 162 1.17 0.09 -12.43
N GLU A 163 1.66 -0.98 -11.86
CA GLU A 163 1.67 -1.18 -10.42
C GLU A 163 3.10 -1.33 -9.91
N ASP A 164 3.47 -0.49 -8.94
CA ASP A 164 4.70 -0.66 -8.20
C ASP A 164 4.44 -1.64 -7.06
N ARG A 165 5.08 -2.78 -7.11
CA ARG A 165 4.87 -3.89 -6.18
C ARG A 165 6.10 -4.19 -5.34
N LEU A 166 5.88 -4.40 -4.05
CA LEU A 166 6.86 -4.96 -3.13
C LEU A 166 6.43 -6.38 -2.73
N GLY A 167 6.92 -7.37 -3.47
CA GLY A 167 6.39 -8.73 -3.39
C GLY A 167 4.93 -8.79 -3.83
N GLY A 168 4.06 -9.33 -2.97
CA GLY A 168 2.61 -9.41 -3.22
C GLY A 168 1.83 -8.12 -2.99
N ILE A 169 2.48 -7.04 -2.55
CA ILE A 169 1.80 -5.81 -2.17
C ILE A 169 1.96 -4.74 -3.24
N VAL A 170 0.85 -4.12 -3.64
CA VAL A 170 0.85 -2.95 -4.51
C VAL A 170 1.11 -1.71 -3.66
N LEU A 171 2.22 -1.01 -3.89
CA LEU A 171 2.59 0.24 -3.21
C LEU A 171 1.83 1.44 -3.79
N GLY A 172 1.68 1.43 -5.10
CA GLY A 172 0.97 2.44 -5.87
C GLY A 172 0.56 1.90 -7.23
N SER A 173 -0.42 2.54 -7.86
CA SER A 173 -0.81 2.24 -9.23
C SER A 173 -1.06 3.53 -9.99
N ARG A 174 -0.72 3.52 -11.28
CA ARG A 174 -1.07 4.58 -12.23
C ARG A 174 -1.64 3.95 -13.47
N THR A 175 -2.59 4.65 -14.06
CA THR A 175 -3.28 4.21 -15.27
C THR A 175 -2.96 5.18 -16.40
N GLU A 176 -2.52 4.66 -17.52
CA GLU A 176 -2.20 5.44 -18.71
C GLU A 176 -2.99 4.89 -19.92
N ARG A 177 -3.16 5.69 -20.95
CA ARG A 177 -3.76 5.19 -22.19
C ARG A 177 -2.85 4.10 -22.79
N ALA A 178 -3.45 2.98 -23.18
CA ALA A 178 -2.68 1.88 -23.77
C ALA A 178 -1.92 2.36 -25.02
N THR A 179 -0.62 2.06 -25.03
CA THR A 179 0.24 2.33 -26.18
C THR A 179 -0.01 1.28 -27.26
N PRO A 180 -0.15 1.68 -28.55
CA PRO A 180 -0.36 0.73 -29.64
C PRO A 180 0.75 -0.34 -29.70
N ARG A 181 0.38 -1.60 -29.53
CA ARG A 181 1.24 -2.78 -29.63
C ARG A 181 0.41 -4.01 -29.90
N GLN A 182 1.05 -5.13 -30.25
CA GLN A 182 0.36 -6.37 -30.62
C GLN A 182 -0.67 -6.81 -29.57
N ALA A 183 -0.35 -6.73 -28.28
CA ALA A 183 -1.29 -7.11 -27.20
C ALA A 183 -2.58 -6.26 -27.20
N VAL A 184 -2.51 -4.99 -27.59
CA VAL A 184 -3.70 -4.12 -27.73
C VAL A 184 -4.54 -4.58 -28.91
N VAL A 185 -3.91 -4.89 -30.05
CA VAL A 185 -4.61 -5.42 -31.22
C VAL A 185 -5.29 -6.73 -30.90
N ASP A 186 -4.59 -7.66 -30.24
CA ASP A 186 -5.13 -8.97 -29.85
C ASP A 186 -6.34 -8.84 -28.92
N ALA A 187 -6.23 -7.97 -27.90
CA ALA A 187 -7.33 -7.71 -26.96
C ALA A 187 -8.55 -7.09 -27.65
N LEU A 188 -8.33 -6.17 -28.59
CA LEU A 188 -9.41 -5.58 -29.42
C LEU A 188 -10.07 -6.63 -30.31
N LEU A 189 -9.28 -7.46 -30.99
CA LEU A 189 -9.79 -8.54 -31.85
C LEU A 189 -10.57 -9.57 -31.04
N GLU A 190 -10.10 -9.93 -29.86
CA GLU A 190 -10.81 -10.87 -28.98
C GLU A 190 -12.14 -10.28 -28.52
N ARG A 191 -12.20 -9.01 -28.17
CA ARG A 191 -13.46 -8.33 -27.86
C ARG A 191 -14.43 -8.36 -29.03
N VAL A 192 -13.96 -8.01 -30.23
CA VAL A 192 -14.81 -8.03 -31.44
C VAL A 192 -15.31 -9.45 -31.73
N ARG A 193 -14.48 -10.47 -31.55
CA ARG A 193 -14.90 -11.88 -31.73
C ARG A 193 -15.97 -12.31 -30.73
N ARG A 194 -15.89 -11.83 -29.50
CA ARG A 194 -16.84 -12.15 -28.43
C ARG A 194 -18.14 -11.35 -28.53
N GLU A 195 -18.07 -10.07 -28.81
CA GLU A 195 -19.18 -9.12 -28.76
C GLU A 195 -19.77 -8.83 -30.15
N GLY A 196 -19.11 -9.33 -31.21
CA GLY A 196 -19.47 -9.03 -32.60
C GLY A 196 -18.95 -7.68 -33.09
N ILE A 197 -19.05 -7.47 -34.39
CA ILE A 197 -18.60 -6.22 -35.03
C ILE A 197 -19.46 -5.01 -34.66
N ASP A 198 -20.63 -5.22 -34.06
CA ASP A 198 -21.51 -4.17 -33.57
C ASP A 198 -20.92 -3.42 -32.37
N SER A 199 -19.97 -4.03 -31.64
CA SER A 199 -19.22 -3.40 -30.54
C SER A 199 -18.25 -2.31 -31.01
N LEU A 200 -17.96 -2.21 -32.30
CA LEU A 200 -17.07 -1.18 -32.85
C LEU A 200 -17.76 0.17 -32.95
N PRO A 201 -17.04 1.28 -32.72
CA PRO A 201 -17.59 2.63 -32.85
C PRO A 201 -17.77 3.04 -34.32
N TRP A 202 -18.77 2.50 -34.97
CA TRP A 202 -19.06 2.81 -36.36
C TRP A 202 -19.53 4.25 -36.54
N SER A 203 -18.87 5.01 -37.42
CA SER A 203 -19.42 6.28 -37.84
C SER A 203 -20.69 6.08 -38.69
N GLU A 204 -21.52 7.12 -38.82
CA GLU A 204 -22.72 7.04 -39.66
C GLU A 204 -22.41 6.60 -41.09
N GLN A 205 -21.33 7.16 -41.65
CA GLN A 205 -20.89 6.82 -43.01
C GLN A 205 -20.45 5.35 -43.11
N ALA A 206 -19.67 4.85 -42.11
CA ALA A 206 -19.24 3.46 -42.06
C ALA A 206 -20.43 2.51 -41.88
N ASN A 207 -21.43 2.86 -41.06
CA ASN A 207 -22.67 2.08 -40.91
C ASN A 207 -23.48 2.04 -42.24
N ARG A 208 -23.55 3.14 -42.98
CA ARG A 208 -24.20 3.13 -44.33
C ARG A 208 -23.48 2.20 -45.29
N LEU A 209 -22.14 2.23 -45.32
CA LEU A 209 -21.34 1.31 -46.14
C LEU A 209 -21.54 -0.14 -45.73
N ARG A 210 -21.49 -0.43 -44.44
CA ARG A 210 -21.71 -1.76 -43.89
C ARG A 210 -23.06 -2.35 -44.32
N ARG A 211 -24.15 -1.60 -44.17
CA ARG A 211 -25.49 -2.01 -44.63
C ARG A 211 -25.54 -2.33 -46.10
N ARG A 212 -24.86 -1.57 -46.93
CA ARG A 212 -24.80 -1.80 -48.41
C ARG A 212 -24.01 -3.06 -48.71
N VAL A 213 -22.87 -3.29 -48.05
CA VAL A 213 -22.04 -4.49 -48.23
C VAL A 213 -22.81 -5.75 -47.78
N THR A 214 -23.45 -5.70 -46.60
CA THR A 214 -24.30 -6.80 -46.10
C THR A 214 -25.46 -7.09 -47.07
N PHE A 215 -26.09 -6.09 -47.61
CA PHE A 215 -27.14 -6.29 -48.61
C PHE A 215 -26.58 -6.97 -49.86
N LEU A 216 -25.42 -6.53 -50.38
CA LEU A 216 -24.79 -7.14 -51.56
C LEU A 216 -24.35 -8.58 -51.26
N HIS A 217 -23.81 -8.86 -50.09
CA HIS A 217 -23.49 -10.22 -49.68
C HIS A 217 -24.72 -11.14 -49.76
N ARG A 218 -25.85 -10.72 -49.20
CA ARG A 218 -27.11 -11.48 -49.18
C ARG A 218 -27.70 -11.70 -50.55
N ARG A 219 -27.50 -10.73 -51.49
CA ARG A 219 -28.12 -10.78 -52.83
C ARG A 219 -27.24 -11.41 -53.90
N VAL A 220 -25.93 -11.18 -53.80
CA VAL A 220 -24.96 -11.51 -54.84
C VAL A 220 -23.98 -12.61 -54.40
N GLY A 221 -23.71 -12.68 -53.09
CA GLY A 221 -22.68 -13.57 -52.53
C GLY A 221 -21.25 -13.04 -52.72
N PRO A 222 -20.27 -13.92 -52.81
CA PRO A 222 -18.87 -13.50 -53.00
C PRO A 222 -18.71 -12.62 -54.24
N PRO A 223 -17.80 -11.63 -54.22
CA PRO A 223 -16.71 -11.39 -53.24
C PRO A 223 -17.09 -10.49 -52.04
N TRP A 224 -18.37 -10.22 -51.81
CA TRP A 224 -18.82 -9.33 -50.76
C TRP A 224 -18.75 -10.05 -49.41
N PRO A 225 -18.04 -9.51 -48.39
CA PRO A 225 -17.95 -10.09 -47.06
C PRO A 225 -19.29 -10.02 -46.31
N ASP A 226 -19.55 -10.99 -45.44
CA ASP A 226 -20.63 -10.89 -44.46
C ASP A 226 -20.23 -9.96 -43.33
N LEU A 227 -20.98 -8.85 -43.18
CA LEU A 227 -20.81 -7.86 -42.14
C LEU A 227 -22.07 -7.73 -41.26
N SER A 228 -22.87 -8.81 -41.16
CA SER A 228 -24.07 -8.85 -40.31
C SER A 228 -23.77 -8.98 -38.84
#